data_2d5f17dc1a5f1488fdcb88f768538a52
#
_entry.id   2d5f17dc1a5f1488fdcb88f768538a52
#
_cell.length_a   1.000
_cell.length_b   1.000
_cell.length_c   1.000
_cell.angle_alpha   90.00
_cell.angle_beta   90.00
_cell.angle_gamma   90.00
#
_symmetry.space_group_name_H-M   'P 1'
#
loop_
_entity.id
_entity.type
_entity.pdbx_description
1 polymer ?
#
loop_
_entity_poly.entity_id
_entity_poly.type
_entity_poly.pdbx_seq_one_letter_code
_entity_poly.pdbx_strand_id
1 'polypeptide(L)'
;MELTYDQKVLLNNAAKRSFRDMADQDYLTARVCFKNNLPFQFLWMSQQAIEKYIKCILLFNRVPVLKIGHNLVKGIDAINAISYLKLDLSDKSIDFIKYLNDQGPNRYFQKVMYTRGLEIITLDRTVWELRRYCRLLDYQLKTPKGEVIDMLEVELRTIRHTRNVPPHKHKIVGGYLEKRLKDNK
;
A
#
# COMPACT_ATOMS: atom_id res chain seq x y z
N MET A 1 -23.47 -3.13 13.39
CA MET A 1 -23.46 -1.84 14.10
C MET A 1 -22.77 -0.83 13.20
N GLU A 2 -23.46 0.23 12.83
CA GLU A 2 -22.91 1.26 11.95
C GLU A 2 -21.90 2.14 12.73
N LEU A 3 -20.75 2.43 12.11
CA LEU A 3 -19.71 3.26 12.72
C LEU A 3 -20.17 4.71 12.85
N THR A 4 -19.88 5.34 13.99
CA THR A 4 -20.10 6.78 14.19
C THR A 4 -19.20 7.62 13.28
N TYR A 5 -19.50 8.90 13.13
CA TYR A 5 -18.66 9.84 12.38
C TYR A 5 -17.21 9.85 12.89
N ASP A 6 -17.01 9.99 14.19
CA ASP A 6 -15.67 10.04 14.80
C ASP A 6 -14.89 8.74 14.59
N GLN A 7 -15.56 7.59 14.70
CA GLN A 7 -14.94 6.29 14.40
C GLN A 7 -14.53 6.19 12.93
N LYS A 8 -15.35 6.68 11.99
CA LYS A 8 -15.00 6.71 10.56
C LYS A 8 -13.79 7.63 10.31
N VAL A 9 -13.74 8.82 10.93
CA VAL A 9 -12.59 9.74 10.84
C VAL A 9 -11.33 9.11 11.41
N LEU A 10 -11.43 8.48 12.59
CA LEU A 10 -10.29 7.82 13.24
C LEU A 10 -9.71 6.69 12.37
N LEU A 11 -10.56 5.83 11.82
CA LEU A 11 -10.14 4.74 10.93
C LEU A 11 -9.49 5.26 9.65
N ASN A 12 -10.03 6.34 9.04
CA ASN A 12 -9.43 6.94 7.86
C ASN A 12 -8.04 7.53 8.16
N ASN A 13 -7.89 8.19 9.31
CA ASN A 13 -6.61 8.73 9.74
C ASN A 13 -5.60 7.62 10.03
N ALA A 14 -6.02 6.53 10.67
CA ALA A 14 -5.18 5.37 10.91
C ALA A 14 -4.74 4.73 9.57
N ALA A 15 -5.67 4.49 8.66
CA ALA A 15 -5.37 3.94 7.33
C ALA A 15 -4.40 4.82 6.56
N LYS A 16 -4.58 6.14 6.62
CA LYS A 16 -3.73 7.10 5.91
C LYS A 16 -2.35 7.22 6.55
N ARG A 17 -2.28 7.58 7.84
CA ARG A 17 -1.03 7.96 8.50
C ARG A 17 -0.21 6.76 8.95
N SER A 18 -0.88 5.79 9.60
CA SER A 18 -0.17 4.65 10.20
C SER A 18 0.11 3.52 9.21
N PHE A 19 -0.62 3.48 8.08
CA PHE A 19 -0.41 2.43 7.08
C PHE A 19 0.08 2.99 5.76
N ARG A 20 -0.68 3.82 5.04
CA ARG A 20 -0.29 4.32 3.72
C ARG A 20 1.02 5.09 3.73
N ASP A 21 1.09 6.13 4.56
CA ASP A 21 2.24 7.04 4.58
C ASP A 21 3.50 6.32 5.12
N MET A 22 3.33 5.38 6.05
CA MET A 22 4.42 4.52 6.53
C MET A 22 4.83 3.49 5.47
N ALA A 23 3.90 2.92 4.71
CA ALA A 23 4.21 2.03 3.59
C ALA A 23 5.02 2.76 2.51
N ASP A 24 4.68 4.03 2.22
CA ASP A 24 5.43 4.87 1.30
C ASP A 24 6.90 5.04 1.77
N GLN A 25 7.14 5.18 3.07
CA GLN A 25 8.49 5.27 3.66
C GLN A 25 9.25 3.95 3.58
N ASP A 26 8.61 2.83 3.94
CA ASP A 26 9.21 1.50 3.85
C ASP A 26 9.60 1.16 2.40
N TYR A 27 8.75 1.50 1.44
CA TYR A 27 9.06 1.34 0.02
C TYR A 27 10.30 2.14 -0.39
N LEU A 28 10.42 3.39 0.03
CA LEU A 28 11.62 4.19 -0.25
C LEU A 28 12.87 3.58 0.40
N THR A 29 12.74 3.11 1.64
CA THR A 29 13.82 2.44 2.36
C THR A 29 14.24 1.16 1.63
N ALA A 30 13.27 0.36 1.16
CA ALA A 30 13.58 -0.81 0.34
C ALA A 30 14.41 -0.46 -0.90
N ARG A 31 14.03 0.61 -1.63
CA ARG A 31 14.80 1.06 -2.80
C ARG A 31 16.22 1.49 -2.46
N VAL A 32 16.41 2.16 -1.32
CA VAL A 32 17.74 2.54 -0.82
C VAL A 32 18.54 1.29 -0.45
N CYS A 33 17.95 0.33 0.23
CA CYS A 33 18.59 -0.94 0.57
C CYS A 33 19.02 -1.70 -0.70
N PHE A 34 18.16 -1.79 -1.71
CA PHE A 34 18.51 -2.42 -2.98
C PHE A 34 19.70 -1.75 -3.67
N LYS A 35 19.68 -0.40 -3.74
CA LYS A 35 20.76 0.38 -4.34
C LYS A 35 22.10 0.19 -3.65
N ASN A 36 22.08 -0.11 -2.35
CA ASN A 36 23.29 -0.30 -1.54
C ASN A 36 23.64 -1.79 -1.33
N ASN A 37 23.09 -2.71 -2.13
CA ASN A 37 23.35 -4.14 -2.05
C ASN A 37 23.06 -4.75 -0.66
N LEU A 38 21.95 -4.33 -0.04
CA LEU A 38 21.46 -4.84 1.24
C LEU A 38 20.21 -5.72 1.01
N PRO A 39 20.35 -6.96 0.49
CA PRO A 39 19.23 -7.75 0.00
C PRO A 39 18.25 -8.15 1.10
N PHE A 40 18.70 -8.47 2.30
CA PHE A 40 17.82 -8.84 3.41
C PHE A 40 16.96 -7.68 3.87
N GLN A 41 17.55 -6.51 4.03
CA GLN A 41 16.85 -5.28 4.39
C GLN A 41 15.89 -4.85 3.29
N PHE A 42 16.29 -5.02 2.01
CA PHE A 42 15.42 -4.78 0.87
C PHE A 42 14.15 -5.62 0.95
N LEU A 43 14.27 -6.93 1.14
CA LEU A 43 13.12 -7.84 1.19
C LEU A 43 12.25 -7.56 2.42
N TRP A 44 12.87 -7.29 3.56
CA TRP A 44 12.11 -6.94 4.76
C TRP A 44 11.31 -5.65 4.57
N MET A 45 11.96 -4.58 4.11
CA MET A 45 11.27 -3.31 3.86
C MET A 45 10.20 -3.43 2.77
N SER A 46 10.45 -4.25 1.75
CA SER A 46 9.46 -4.58 0.72
C SER A 46 8.23 -5.27 1.30
N GLN A 47 8.42 -6.26 2.16
CA GLN A 47 7.35 -6.96 2.86
C GLN A 47 6.55 -5.98 3.75
N GLN A 48 7.23 -5.14 4.53
CA GLN A 48 6.59 -4.15 5.39
C GLN A 48 5.76 -3.14 4.59
N ALA A 49 6.28 -2.68 3.46
CA ALA A 49 5.56 -1.75 2.58
C ALA A 49 4.27 -2.39 2.04
N ILE A 50 4.37 -3.60 1.49
CA ILE A 50 3.23 -4.30 0.89
C ILE A 50 2.19 -4.66 1.96
N GLU A 51 2.63 -5.15 3.13
CA GLU A 51 1.74 -5.44 4.26
C GLU A 51 0.91 -4.21 4.67
N LYS A 52 1.57 -3.06 4.80
CA LYS A 52 0.91 -1.82 5.19
C LYS A 52 -0.04 -1.31 4.11
N TYR A 53 0.29 -1.44 2.80
CA TYR A 53 -0.65 -1.10 1.74
C TYR A 53 -1.89 -1.99 1.77
N ILE A 54 -1.74 -3.29 1.96
CA ILE A 54 -2.85 -4.24 2.10
C ILE A 54 -3.74 -3.83 3.29
N LYS A 55 -3.15 -3.57 4.46
CA LYS A 55 -3.89 -3.12 5.65
C LYS A 55 -4.58 -1.77 5.44
N CYS A 56 -3.94 -0.86 4.73
CA CYS A 56 -4.54 0.42 4.35
C CYS A 56 -5.81 0.22 3.50
N ILE A 57 -5.74 -0.62 2.47
CA ILE A 57 -6.88 -0.93 1.60
C ILE A 57 -8.03 -1.51 2.43
N LEU A 58 -7.75 -2.49 3.28
CA LEU A 58 -8.75 -3.14 4.12
C LEU A 58 -9.43 -2.16 5.08
N LEU A 59 -8.65 -1.30 5.76
CA LEU A 59 -9.19 -0.31 6.69
C LEU A 59 -10.05 0.74 6.00
N PHE A 60 -9.66 1.22 4.82
CA PHE A 60 -10.50 2.12 4.03
C PHE A 60 -11.83 1.47 3.64
N ASN A 61 -11.82 0.16 3.46
CA ASN A 61 -13.02 -0.64 3.17
C ASN A 61 -13.68 -1.23 4.42
N ARG A 62 -13.31 -0.76 5.63
CA ARG A 62 -13.91 -1.16 6.92
C ARG A 62 -13.73 -2.64 7.27
N VAL A 63 -12.73 -3.29 6.70
CA VAL A 63 -12.38 -4.68 7.00
C VAL A 63 -11.33 -4.71 8.13
N PRO A 64 -11.58 -5.48 9.21
CA PRO A 64 -10.65 -5.59 10.34
C PRO A 64 -9.34 -6.26 9.94
N VAL A 65 -8.19 -5.68 10.36
CA VAL A 65 -6.85 -6.16 9.98
C VAL A 65 -6.16 -7.05 11.02
N LEU A 66 -6.70 -7.16 12.23
CA LEU A 66 -6.06 -7.89 13.34
C LEU A 66 -5.85 -9.38 13.04
N LYS A 67 -6.79 -10.03 12.33
CA LYS A 67 -6.73 -11.46 12.02
C LYS A 67 -5.76 -11.81 10.88
N ILE A 68 -5.26 -10.83 10.14
CA ILE A 68 -4.37 -11.04 9.00
C ILE A 68 -2.93 -11.22 9.47
N GLY A 69 -2.57 -10.58 10.58
CA GLY A 69 -1.20 -10.60 11.11
C GLY A 69 -0.20 -10.05 10.09
N HIS A 70 0.80 -10.85 9.77
CA HIS A 70 1.84 -10.53 8.78
C HIS A 70 1.71 -11.35 7.48
N ASN A 71 0.60 -12.07 7.29
CA ASN A 71 0.40 -12.92 6.13
C ASN A 71 -0.16 -12.10 4.96
N LEU A 72 0.70 -11.85 3.96
CA LEU A 72 0.35 -11.03 2.79
C LEU A 72 -0.73 -11.70 1.93
N VAL A 73 -0.66 -13.02 1.75
CA VAL A 73 -1.60 -13.79 0.93
C VAL A 73 -3.00 -13.72 1.55
N LYS A 74 -3.13 -13.99 2.86
CA LYS A 74 -4.41 -13.81 3.57
C LYS A 74 -4.95 -12.39 3.45
N GLY A 75 -4.06 -11.40 3.41
CA GLY A 75 -4.44 -10.00 3.20
C GLY A 75 -5.03 -9.75 1.82
N ILE A 76 -4.43 -10.29 0.77
CA ILE A 76 -4.97 -10.22 -0.61
C ILE A 76 -6.31 -10.95 -0.71
N ASP A 77 -6.43 -12.14 -0.12
CA ASP A 77 -7.69 -12.90 -0.10
C ASP A 77 -8.80 -12.09 0.58
N ALA A 78 -8.49 -11.41 1.70
CA ALA A 78 -9.44 -10.56 2.39
C ALA A 78 -9.87 -9.34 1.55
N ILE A 79 -8.99 -8.76 0.73
CA ILE A 79 -9.35 -7.70 -0.21
C ILE A 79 -10.25 -8.26 -1.32
N ASN A 80 -9.92 -9.40 -1.88
CA ASN A 80 -10.70 -10.04 -2.95
C ASN A 80 -12.10 -10.48 -2.49
N ALA A 81 -12.29 -10.69 -1.19
CA ALA A 81 -13.59 -10.96 -0.60
C ALA A 81 -14.52 -9.73 -0.53
N ILE A 82 -14.02 -8.53 -0.82
CA ILE A 82 -14.81 -7.30 -0.83
C ILE A 82 -15.56 -7.22 -2.18
N SER A 83 -16.86 -7.45 -2.17
CA SER A 83 -17.68 -7.65 -3.38
C SER A 83 -17.65 -6.51 -4.40
N TYR A 84 -17.48 -5.27 -3.94
CA TYR A 84 -17.45 -4.07 -4.78
C TYR A 84 -16.03 -3.62 -5.18
N LEU A 85 -15.00 -4.26 -4.64
CA LEU A 85 -13.61 -3.88 -4.90
C LEU A 85 -12.96 -4.92 -5.82
N LYS A 86 -12.70 -4.54 -7.06
CA LYS A 86 -11.94 -5.38 -7.98
C LYS A 86 -10.47 -5.00 -7.88
N LEU A 87 -9.69 -5.84 -7.19
CA LEU A 87 -8.24 -5.69 -7.13
C LEU A 87 -7.62 -6.22 -8.43
N ASP A 88 -6.97 -5.32 -9.18
CA ASP A 88 -6.30 -5.64 -10.44
C ASP A 88 -4.79 -5.65 -10.19
N LEU A 89 -4.23 -6.84 -9.99
CA LEU A 89 -2.80 -7.09 -9.83
C LEU A 89 -2.32 -7.96 -10.99
N SER A 90 -1.15 -7.64 -11.52
CA SER A 90 -0.47 -8.48 -12.49
C SER A 90 0.03 -9.79 -11.84
N ASP A 91 0.17 -10.86 -12.65
CA ASP A 91 0.71 -12.14 -12.18
C ASP A 91 2.08 -11.96 -11.52
N LYS A 92 2.92 -11.08 -12.06
CA LYS A 92 4.24 -10.75 -11.49
C LYS A 92 4.14 -10.16 -10.10
N SER A 93 3.13 -9.32 -9.84
CA SER A 93 2.91 -8.75 -8.51
C SER A 93 2.37 -9.79 -7.54
N ILE A 94 1.47 -10.66 -8.00
CA ILE A 94 0.95 -11.77 -7.19
C ILE A 94 2.08 -12.72 -6.78
N ASP A 95 2.92 -13.11 -7.73
CA ASP A 95 4.06 -14.00 -7.46
C ASP A 95 5.08 -13.35 -6.52
N PHE A 96 5.32 -12.05 -6.66
CA PHE A 96 6.20 -11.33 -5.77
C PHE A 96 5.64 -11.21 -4.35
N ILE A 97 4.33 -10.99 -4.21
CA ILE A 97 3.66 -10.99 -2.89
C ILE A 97 3.80 -12.35 -2.22
N LYS A 98 3.58 -13.45 -2.95
CA LYS A 98 3.78 -14.82 -2.43
C LYS A 98 5.24 -15.03 -2.01
N TYR A 99 6.18 -14.65 -2.88
CA TYR A 99 7.61 -14.73 -2.58
C TYR A 99 7.95 -13.99 -1.28
N LEU A 100 7.52 -12.75 -1.11
CA LEU A 100 7.77 -11.98 0.12
C LEU A 100 7.09 -12.60 1.33
N ASN A 101 5.89 -13.16 1.18
CA ASN A 101 5.18 -13.85 2.24
C ASN A 101 5.99 -15.06 2.75
N ASP A 102 6.57 -15.83 1.84
CA ASP A 102 7.38 -17.01 2.18
C ASP A 102 8.74 -16.65 2.77
N GLN A 103 9.26 -15.45 2.44
CA GLN A 103 10.51 -14.93 3.02
C GLN A 103 10.31 -14.29 4.41
N GLY A 104 9.09 -14.02 4.85
CA GLY A 104 8.80 -13.44 6.15
C GLY A 104 9.46 -14.16 7.35
N PRO A 105 9.47 -15.50 7.41
CA PRO A 105 10.17 -16.27 8.44
C PRO A 105 11.72 -16.16 8.37
N ASN A 106 12.28 -15.80 7.21
CA ASN A 106 13.73 -15.74 7.00
C ASN A 106 14.42 -14.54 7.66
N ARG A 107 13.70 -13.71 8.40
CA ARG A 107 14.30 -12.64 9.24
C ARG A 107 15.41 -13.14 10.16
N TYR A 108 15.41 -14.45 10.43
CA TYR A 108 16.37 -15.13 11.32
C TYR A 108 17.36 -16.03 10.56
N PHE A 109 17.63 -15.76 9.27
CA PHE A 109 18.62 -16.50 8.47
C PHE A 109 18.34 -18.00 8.34
N GLN A 110 17.08 -18.41 8.34
CA GLN A 110 16.71 -19.82 8.28
C GLN A 110 16.85 -20.46 6.89
N LYS A 111 16.99 -19.66 5.83
CA LYS A 111 17.14 -20.15 4.44
C LYS A 111 18.11 -19.29 3.65
N VAL A 112 18.81 -19.91 2.70
CA VAL A 112 19.65 -19.20 1.72
C VAL A 112 18.73 -18.43 0.75
N MET A 113 19.03 -17.16 0.56
CA MET A 113 18.27 -16.28 -0.35
C MET A 113 19.03 -16.07 -1.64
N TYR A 114 18.30 -16.13 -2.75
CA TYR A 114 18.79 -15.75 -4.07
C TYR A 114 18.04 -14.49 -4.55
N THR A 115 18.78 -13.43 -4.84
CA THR A 115 18.25 -12.25 -5.52
C THR A 115 18.46 -12.41 -7.03
N ARG A 116 17.43 -12.17 -7.82
CA ARG A 116 17.47 -12.32 -9.28
C ARG A 116 17.80 -11.00 -10.01
N GLY A 117 18.00 -9.91 -9.27
CA GLY A 117 18.35 -8.60 -9.81
C GLY A 117 17.17 -7.80 -10.39
N LEU A 118 15.99 -8.41 -10.54
CA LEU A 118 14.78 -7.77 -11.08
C LEU A 118 13.75 -7.40 -10.01
N GLU A 119 14.05 -7.69 -8.74
CA GLU A 119 13.11 -7.53 -7.63
C GLU A 119 12.69 -6.09 -7.43
N ILE A 120 13.57 -5.12 -7.71
CA ILE A 120 13.20 -3.71 -7.56
C ILE A 120 12.15 -3.28 -8.58
N ILE A 121 12.21 -3.79 -9.80
CA ILE A 121 11.22 -3.47 -10.85
C ILE A 121 9.88 -4.10 -10.46
N THR A 122 9.92 -5.31 -9.92
CA THR A 122 8.71 -6.01 -9.48
C THR A 122 8.12 -5.36 -8.24
N LEU A 123 8.97 -4.92 -7.29
CA LEU A 123 8.52 -4.12 -6.15
C LEU A 123 7.84 -2.82 -6.60
N ASP A 124 8.49 -2.07 -7.50
CA ASP A 124 7.95 -0.80 -8.01
C ASP A 124 6.57 -1.01 -8.66
N ARG A 125 6.41 -2.07 -9.44
CA ARG A 125 5.14 -2.48 -10.04
C ARG A 125 4.10 -2.82 -8.99
N THR A 126 4.43 -3.70 -8.07
CA THR A 126 3.51 -4.16 -7.02
C THR A 126 3.05 -3.00 -6.14
N VAL A 127 3.97 -2.11 -5.77
CA VAL A 127 3.64 -0.90 -5.01
C VAL A 127 2.71 0.01 -5.81
N TRP A 128 2.97 0.22 -7.10
CA TRP A 128 2.09 1.00 -7.96
C TRP A 128 0.67 0.40 -8.02
N GLU A 129 0.58 -0.90 -8.24
CA GLU A 129 -0.68 -1.61 -8.37
C GLU A 129 -1.50 -1.60 -7.06
N LEU A 130 -0.88 -1.72 -5.88
CA LEU A 130 -1.55 -1.66 -4.58
C LEU A 130 -1.84 -0.22 -4.14
N ARG A 131 -0.86 0.68 -4.29
CA ARG A 131 -0.94 2.05 -3.77
C ARG A 131 -2.11 2.85 -4.36
N ARG A 132 -2.51 2.57 -5.61
CA ARG A 132 -3.66 3.22 -6.26
C ARG A 132 -4.99 2.95 -5.54
N TYR A 133 -5.10 1.85 -4.80
CA TYR A 133 -6.28 1.52 -3.98
C TYR A 133 -6.22 2.11 -2.55
N CYS A 134 -5.08 2.65 -2.14
CA CYS A 134 -4.90 3.28 -0.83
C CYS A 134 -5.42 4.73 -0.83
N ARG A 135 -6.65 4.94 -1.27
CA ARG A 135 -7.31 6.24 -1.34
C ARG A 135 -8.79 6.10 -1.01
N LEU A 136 -9.37 7.18 -0.53
CA LEU A 136 -10.79 7.27 -0.19
C LEU A 136 -11.58 7.58 -1.47
N LEU A 137 -11.85 6.56 -2.29
CA LEU A 137 -12.71 6.69 -3.45
C LEU A 137 -14.18 6.67 -3.00
N ASP A 138 -14.97 7.60 -3.52
CA ASP A 138 -16.43 7.68 -3.33
C ASP A 138 -16.88 7.69 -1.87
N TYR A 139 -15.98 8.08 -0.96
CA TYR A 139 -16.27 8.09 0.45
C TYR A 139 -16.80 9.46 0.89
N GLN A 140 -18.07 9.50 1.21
CA GLN A 140 -18.73 10.68 1.77
C GLN A 140 -18.88 10.54 3.28
N LEU A 141 -18.43 11.55 4.04
CA LEU A 141 -18.66 11.68 5.47
C LEU A 141 -19.79 12.68 5.70
N LYS A 142 -20.83 12.24 6.42
CA LYS A 142 -21.86 13.13 6.91
C LYS A 142 -21.45 13.67 8.28
N THR A 143 -21.28 14.99 8.37
CA THR A 143 -20.93 15.64 9.65
C THR A 143 -22.11 15.56 10.64
N PRO A 144 -21.89 15.76 11.95
CA PRO A 144 -22.96 15.88 12.92
C PRO A 144 -23.97 17.02 12.61
N LYS A 145 -23.55 18.02 11.84
CA LYS A 145 -24.38 19.13 11.35
C LYS A 145 -25.15 18.82 10.09
N GLY A 146 -25.01 17.60 9.54
CA GLY A 146 -25.70 17.15 8.33
C GLY A 146 -25.00 17.49 7.02
N GLU A 147 -23.84 18.16 7.05
CA GLU A 147 -23.06 18.46 5.84
C GLU A 147 -22.41 17.17 5.29
N VAL A 148 -22.40 17.04 3.96
CA VAL A 148 -21.73 15.93 3.28
C VAL A 148 -20.35 16.39 2.82
N ILE A 149 -19.30 15.73 3.30
CA ILE A 149 -17.92 15.98 2.91
C ILE A 149 -17.45 14.85 1.99
N ASP A 150 -17.07 15.20 0.76
CA ASP A 150 -16.40 14.30 -0.16
C ASP A 150 -14.92 14.20 0.23
N MET A 151 -14.54 13.04 0.77
CA MET A 151 -13.17 12.80 1.26
C MET A 151 -12.16 12.68 0.13
N LEU A 152 -12.57 12.25 -1.06
CA LEU A 152 -11.70 12.24 -2.24
C LEU A 152 -11.37 13.67 -2.65
N GLU A 153 -12.35 14.56 -2.67
CA GLU A 153 -12.13 15.97 -3.01
C GLU A 153 -11.21 16.65 -2.00
N VAL A 154 -11.40 16.38 -0.70
CA VAL A 154 -10.52 16.87 0.37
C VAL A 154 -9.07 16.39 0.15
N GLU A 155 -8.87 15.12 -0.19
CA GLU A 155 -7.54 14.57 -0.46
C GLU A 155 -6.91 15.20 -1.71
N LEU A 156 -7.68 15.35 -2.79
CA LEU A 156 -7.23 15.98 -4.04
C LEU A 156 -6.89 17.46 -3.84
N ARG A 157 -7.70 18.21 -3.08
CA ARG A 157 -7.38 19.60 -2.72
C ARG A 157 -6.08 19.70 -1.94
N THR A 158 -5.88 18.82 -0.96
CA THR A 158 -4.64 18.78 -0.16
C THR A 158 -3.43 18.52 -1.05
N ILE A 159 -3.53 17.62 -2.03
CA ILE A 159 -2.45 17.34 -2.99
C ILE A 159 -2.18 18.55 -3.88
N ARG A 160 -3.21 19.25 -4.37
CA ARG A 160 -3.07 20.41 -5.25
C ARG A 160 -2.47 21.63 -4.54
N HIS A 161 -2.79 21.82 -3.25
CA HIS A 161 -2.33 22.98 -2.48
C HIS A 161 -0.95 22.79 -1.84
N THR A 162 -0.48 21.56 -1.64
CA THR A 162 0.86 21.32 -1.12
C THR A 162 1.88 21.35 -2.28
N ARG A 163 2.48 22.49 -2.55
CA ARG A 163 3.65 22.63 -3.43
C ARG A 163 4.82 21.71 -3.01
N ASN A 164 4.78 21.21 -1.79
CA ASN A 164 5.76 20.28 -1.21
C ASN A 164 5.16 18.88 -1.07
N VAL A 165 4.69 18.28 -2.16
CA VAL A 165 4.40 16.86 -2.17
C VAL A 165 5.71 16.10 -1.96
N PRO A 166 5.83 15.26 -0.93
CA PRO A 166 7.06 14.51 -0.69
C PRO A 166 7.49 13.73 -1.94
N PRO A 167 8.80 13.62 -2.24
CA PRO A 167 9.31 13.00 -3.47
C PRO A 167 8.75 11.61 -3.76
N HIS A 168 8.44 10.82 -2.72
CA HIS A 168 7.84 9.50 -2.86
C HIS A 168 6.42 9.55 -3.46
N LYS A 169 5.61 10.56 -3.15
CA LYS A 169 4.27 10.70 -3.73
C LYS A 169 4.32 11.00 -5.23
N HIS A 170 5.33 11.75 -5.67
CA HIS A 170 5.57 11.99 -7.10
C HIS A 170 6.04 10.74 -7.84
N LYS A 171 6.77 9.85 -7.15
CA LYS A 171 7.31 8.63 -7.76
C LYS A 171 6.25 7.53 -7.90
N ILE A 172 5.28 7.48 -7.00
CA ILE A 172 4.26 6.43 -6.97
C ILE A 172 3.01 6.80 -7.77
N VAL A 173 2.61 8.08 -7.73
CA VAL A 173 1.37 8.56 -8.38
C VAL A 173 1.70 9.70 -9.34
N GLY A 174 1.55 9.47 -10.64
CA GLY A 174 1.78 10.47 -11.68
C GLY A 174 3.25 10.81 -11.96
N GLY A 175 4.21 10.08 -11.38
CA GLY A 175 5.63 10.33 -11.55
C GLY A 175 6.29 9.46 -12.63
N TYR A 176 7.62 9.59 -12.73
CA TYR A 176 8.46 8.84 -13.67
C TYR A 176 8.23 7.31 -13.62
N LEU A 177 7.98 6.78 -12.46
CA LEU A 177 7.75 5.35 -12.27
C LEU A 177 6.44 4.88 -12.90
N GLU A 178 5.37 5.65 -12.78
CA GLU A 178 4.09 5.37 -13.43
C GLU A 178 4.25 5.36 -14.95
N LYS A 179 4.93 6.37 -15.48
CA LYS A 179 5.22 6.47 -16.92
C LYS A 179 5.98 5.24 -17.39
N ARG A 180 7.08 4.88 -16.72
CA ARG A 180 7.92 3.73 -17.07
C ARG A 180 7.16 2.38 -16.96
N LEU A 181 6.25 2.23 -16.01
CA LEU A 181 5.43 1.03 -15.89
C LEU A 181 4.35 0.94 -16.97
N LYS A 182 3.86 2.08 -17.47
CA LYS A 182 2.94 2.13 -18.63
C LYS A 182 3.66 1.85 -19.95
N ASP A 183 4.87 2.35 -20.10
CA ASP A 183 5.67 2.18 -21.32
C ASP A 183 6.22 0.74 -21.47
N ASN A 184 6.19 -0.07 -20.41
CA ASN A 184 6.65 -1.47 -20.40
C ASN A 184 5.49 -2.50 -20.48
N LYS A 185 4.30 -2.07 -20.85
CA LYS A 185 3.17 -2.95 -21.22
C LYS A 185 3.18 -3.21 -22.69
#